data_3c8749465872c3ad1aed71f986707ed5
#
_entry.id   3c8749465872c3ad1aed71f986707ed5
#
_cell.length_a   1.000
_cell.length_b   1.000
_cell.length_c   1.000
_cell.angle_alpha   90.00
_cell.angle_beta   90.00
_cell.angle_gamma   90.00
#
_symmetry.space_group_name_H-M   'P 1'
#
loop_
_entity.id
_entity.type
_entity.pdbx_description
1 polymer ?
#
loop_
_entity_poly.entity_id
_entity_poly.type
_entity_poly.pdbx_seq_one_letter_code
_entity_poly.pdbx_strand_id
1 'polypeptide(L)'
;MAYRARVLLDSTSPAGIRLSTLEVTFPRFVLAEFNTHRQFCLDGETRLYFDLPTRSKNSATRRFTVTIRELFEKWHYRAAPSAGVKRQGIRGRLAAMELRSCNEDTGEIYHTHIRDVTYSGRKPLFRVALDTGQTLVCSKDHRLLTREGWRTLENAVALELSPGMLAMWSRTAEFAMNGIEAYKDPFLLEGMHDVRPSAIVRHFVAVKSVEYVGERDTYDLEVEGPYHNFVADGFIVHNSRNSASSRAIPTPKLIERVQEDPAIPLEWGKNKAGMSASEALPVDRADEAHRVWLAARDDAVRHARDLLELNVHKQELNRLLEPFLWHTVIVSATEWENFFSLRCAPNAQPEIRAAALLMREAMDASVPARLDYGEWHTPLLQADESALDLEVRRRVSAARCARVSYLTHEGKREIERDLELYERLRSDRHLSPFEHVATPAQDAAFHANFRGWLQMRREVEGA
;
A
#
# COMPACT_ATOMS: atom_id res chain seq x y z
N MET A 1 10.70 3.37 23.22
CA MET A 1 10.75 2.10 22.42
C MET A 1 12.03 2.10 21.61
N ALA A 2 12.59 0.94 21.33
CA ALA A 2 13.75 0.81 20.45
C ALA A 2 13.31 0.08 19.17
N TYR A 3 14.16 0.09 18.14
CA TYR A 3 14.01 -0.81 17.01
C TYR A 3 13.82 -2.23 17.50
N ARG A 4 12.83 -2.92 16.96
CA ARG A 4 12.50 -4.28 17.35
C ARG A 4 11.92 -5.06 16.16
N ALA A 5 12.35 -6.29 16.03
CA ALA A 5 11.67 -7.25 15.16
C ALA A 5 11.59 -8.58 15.90
N ARG A 6 10.47 -9.29 15.73
CA ARG A 6 10.29 -10.66 16.21
C ARG A 6 9.40 -11.43 15.26
N VAL A 7 9.67 -12.70 15.12
CA VAL A 7 8.78 -13.62 14.42
C VAL A 7 7.61 -13.93 15.34
N LEU A 8 6.39 -13.66 14.84
CA LEU A 8 5.16 -14.00 15.53
C LEU A 8 4.72 -15.42 15.22
N LEU A 9 4.90 -15.84 13.97
CA LEU A 9 4.66 -17.20 13.52
C LEU A 9 5.46 -17.44 12.23
N ASP A 10 5.95 -18.67 12.09
CA ASP A 10 6.75 -19.09 10.95
C ASP A 10 6.31 -20.49 10.53
N SER A 11 5.94 -20.66 9.28
CA SER A 11 5.37 -21.89 8.78
C SER A 11 5.93 -22.26 7.41
N THR A 12 5.99 -23.56 7.12
CA THR A 12 6.36 -24.07 5.81
C THR A 12 5.26 -24.96 5.27
N SER A 13 4.81 -24.73 4.03
CA SER A 13 3.81 -25.53 3.34
C SER A 13 4.37 -26.91 2.93
N PRO A 14 3.54 -27.87 2.53
CA PRO A 14 4.00 -29.16 1.99
C PRO A 14 4.89 -29.00 0.75
N ALA A 15 4.71 -27.93 -0.03
CA ALA A 15 5.54 -27.60 -1.17
C ALA A 15 6.89 -26.93 -0.79
N GLY A 16 7.22 -26.82 0.50
CA GLY A 16 8.46 -26.22 0.99
C GLY A 16 8.47 -24.69 0.95
N ILE A 17 7.34 -24.01 0.75
CA ILE A 17 7.24 -22.57 0.69
C ILE A 17 7.02 -22.01 2.09
N ARG A 18 7.95 -21.16 2.55
CA ARG A 18 7.91 -20.53 3.87
C ARG A 18 6.98 -19.32 3.87
N LEU A 19 6.12 -19.21 4.89
CA LEU A 19 5.33 -18.04 5.21
C LEU A 19 5.72 -17.56 6.61
N SER A 20 6.27 -16.36 6.70
CA SER A 20 6.67 -15.76 7.97
C SER A 20 5.85 -14.52 8.28
N THR A 21 5.37 -14.42 9.52
CA THR A 21 4.71 -13.22 10.06
C THR A 21 5.57 -12.61 11.14
N LEU A 22 5.95 -11.36 10.96
CA LEU A 22 6.79 -10.59 11.88
C LEU A 22 6.04 -9.40 12.45
N GLU A 23 6.34 -9.08 13.72
CA GLU A 23 6.07 -7.76 14.31
C GLU A 23 7.35 -6.93 14.24
N VAL A 24 7.24 -5.73 13.69
CA VAL A 24 8.39 -4.83 13.50
C VAL A 24 8.08 -3.46 14.03
N THR A 25 9.00 -2.88 14.82
CA THR A 25 8.92 -1.52 15.36
C THR A 25 10.07 -0.68 14.82
N PHE A 26 9.73 0.48 14.25
CA PHE A 26 10.66 1.45 13.65
C PHE A 26 10.09 2.87 13.76
N PRO A 27 10.89 3.93 13.52
CA PRO A 27 10.39 5.30 13.52
C PRO A 27 9.29 5.52 12.46
N ARG A 28 8.20 6.18 12.84
CA ARG A 28 7.07 6.39 11.92
C ARG A 28 7.42 7.23 10.70
N PHE A 29 8.43 8.09 10.78
CA PHE A 29 8.85 8.93 9.67
C PHE A 29 9.42 8.15 8.47
N VAL A 30 9.82 6.86 8.64
CA VAL A 30 10.24 5.98 7.54
C VAL A 30 9.16 4.98 7.09
N LEU A 31 7.92 5.15 7.54
CA LEU A 31 6.83 4.25 7.20
C LEU A 31 6.53 4.24 5.69
N ALA A 32 6.64 5.39 5.03
CA ALA A 32 6.42 5.50 3.60
C ALA A 32 7.41 4.62 2.83
N GLU A 33 8.69 4.70 3.17
CA GLU A 33 9.78 3.93 2.57
C GLU A 33 9.66 2.43 2.88
N PHE A 34 9.26 2.07 4.10
CA PHE A 34 8.99 0.68 4.47
C PHE A 34 7.85 0.09 3.63
N ASN A 35 6.81 0.86 3.37
CA ASN A 35 5.65 0.44 2.58
C ASN A 35 5.92 0.38 1.07
N THR A 36 6.98 1.02 0.55
CA THR A 36 7.30 1.03 -0.90
C THR A 36 7.72 -0.33 -1.47
N HIS A 37 7.93 -1.34 -0.63
CA HIS A 37 8.27 -2.72 -1.05
C HIS A 37 7.07 -3.53 -1.55
N ARG A 38 5.86 -3.00 -1.53
CA ARG A 38 4.74 -3.64 -2.22
C ARG A 38 4.87 -3.40 -3.72
N GLN A 39 4.90 -4.48 -4.50
CA GLN A 39 5.44 -4.60 -5.86
C GLN A 39 4.49 -4.09 -6.96
N PHE A 40 3.66 -3.10 -6.75
CA PHE A 40 2.74 -2.60 -7.78
C PHE A 40 3.41 -1.49 -8.59
N CYS A 41 3.90 -1.82 -9.79
CA CYS A 41 4.73 -0.93 -10.58
C CYS A 41 4.19 -0.77 -11.99
N LEU A 42 3.97 0.49 -12.39
CA LEU A 42 3.59 0.92 -13.72
C LEU A 42 4.81 1.49 -14.47
N ASP A 43 4.86 1.33 -15.79
CA ASP A 43 5.84 2.01 -16.65
C ASP A 43 5.69 3.53 -16.54
N GLY A 44 6.80 4.24 -16.58
CA GLY A 44 6.82 5.70 -16.52
C GLY A 44 5.99 6.39 -17.62
N GLU A 45 5.76 5.75 -18.75
CA GLU A 45 4.94 6.27 -19.86
C GLU A 45 3.44 5.99 -19.69
N THR A 46 3.02 5.28 -18.62
CA THR A 46 1.61 5.02 -18.30
C THR A 46 0.86 6.33 -18.09
N ARG A 47 -0.29 6.48 -18.76
CA ARG A 47 -1.09 7.70 -18.76
C ARG A 47 -2.15 7.69 -17.68
N LEU A 48 -2.21 8.80 -16.96
CA LEU A 48 -3.23 9.10 -15.96
C LEU A 48 -4.19 10.17 -16.51
N TYR A 49 -5.47 10.00 -16.21
CA TYR A 49 -6.54 10.85 -16.74
C TYR A 49 -7.20 11.63 -15.60
N PHE A 50 -7.13 12.96 -15.71
CA PHE A 50 -7.74 13.88 -14.76
C PHE A 50 -8.91 14.61 -15.41
N ASP A 51 -10.00 14.71 -14.68
CA ASP A 51 -11.15 15.52 -15.05
C ASP A 51 -11.08 16.86 -14.30
N LEU A 52 -11.02 17.95 -15.04
CA LEU A 52 -10.95 19.30 -14.46
C LEU A 52 -12.36 19.88 -14.39
N PRO A 53 -12.83 20.33 -13.20
CA PRO A 53 -14.12 21.01 -13.10
C PRO A 53 -14.07 22.31 -13.92
N THR A 54 -15.05 22.48 -14.81
CA THR A 54 -15.17 23.70 -15.59
C THR A 54 -15.90 24.77 -14.79
N ARG A 55 -15.39 26.01 -14.82
CA ARG A 55 -16.01 27.15 -14.14
C ARG A 55 -17.34 27.62 -14.80
N SER A 56 -17.71 27.07 -15.95
CA SER A 56 -18.92 27.45 -16.70
C SER A 56 -19.93 26.30 -16.71
N LYS A 57 -21.19 26.62 -16.43
CA LYS A 57 -22.32 25.67 -16.41
C LYS A 57 -22.58 24.99 -17.77
N ASN A 58 -21.98 25.46 -18.85
CA ASN A 58 -22.22 25.01 -20.24
C ASN A 58 -20.98 24.42 -20.92
N SER A 59 -19.88 24.14 -20.23
CA SER A 59 -18.69 23.60 -20.89
C SER A 59 -18.44 22.15 -20.51
N ALA A 60 -18.10 21.34 -21.52
CA ALA A 60 -17.69 19.95 -21.31
C ALA A 60 -16.49 19.85 -20.35
N THR A 61 -16.47 18.83 -19.52
CA THR A 61 -15.35 18.51 -18.62
C THR A 61 -14.03 18.51 -19.40
N ARG A 62 -13.08 19.37 -19.01
CA ARG A 62 -11.78 19.40 -19.65
C ARG A 62 -10.91 18.29 -19.10
N ARG A 63 -10.50 17.36 -19.95
CA ARG A 63 -9.58 16.28 -19.61
C ARG A 63 -8.13 16.77 -19.69
N PHE A 64 -7.36 16.37 -18.69
CA PHE A 64 -5.92 16.54 -18.68
C PHE A 64 -5.27 15.17 -18.56
N THR A 65 -4.31 14.89 -19.43
CA THR A 65 -3.57 13.62 -19.45
C THR A 65 -2.10 13.90 -19.19
N VAL A 66 -1.48 13.08 -18.34
CA VAL A 66 -0.06 13.17 -17.99
C VAL A 66 0.48 11.76 -17.79
N THR A 67 1.75 11.52 -18.12
CA THR A 67 2.40 10.25 -17.77
C THR A 67 2.73 10.22 -16.27
N ILE A 68 2.81 9.01 -15.70
CA ILE A 68 3.15 8.88 -14.29
C ILE A 68 4.57 9.40 -13.99
N ARG A 69 5.50 9.27 -14.92
CA ARG A 69 6.85 9.87 -14.87
C ARG A 69 6.78 11.40 -14.79
N GLU A 70 6.08 12.04 -15.72
CA GLU A 70 5.92 13.51 -15.70
C GLU A 70 5.21 14.00 -14.43
N LEU A 71 4.24 13.22 -13.93
CA LEU A 71 3.57 13.50 -12.68
C LEU A 71 4.54 13.42 -11.50
N PHE A 72 5.38 12.37 -11.44
CA PHE A 72 6.42 12.22 -10.43
C PHE A 72 7.42 13.38 -10.47
N GLU A 73 7.91 13.75 -11.65
CA GLU A 73 8.83 14.88 -11.81
C GLU A 73 8.20 16.19 -11.33
N LYS A 74 6.95 16.46 -11.69
CA LYS A 74 6.21 17.64 -11.23
C LYS A 74 5.91 17.62 -9.73
N TRP A 75 5.63 16.44 -9.17
CA TRP A 75 5.33 16.25 -7.75
C TRP A 75 6.56 16.51 -6.87
N HIS A 76 7.73 16.02 -7.32
CA HIS A 76 9.01 16.15 -6.63
C HIS A 76 9.87 17.31 -7.14
N TYR A 77 9.37 18.11 -8.08
CA TYR A 77 10.11 19.15 -8.75
C TYR A 77 10.71 20.15 -7.75
N ARG A 78 12.04 20.21 -7.73
CA ARG A 78 12.85 21.21 -7.02
C ARG A 78 13.30 22.27 -8.02
N ALA A 79 12.43 23.23 -8.37
CA ALA A 79 12.87 24.39 -9.15
C ALA A 79 13.94 25.16 -8.38
N ALA A 80 15.04 25.51 -9.05
CA ALA A 80 15.92 26.56 -8.59
C ALA A 80 15.11 27.85 -8.35
N PRO A 81 15.45 28.70 -7.37
CA PRO A 81 14.69 29.89 -7.05
C PRO A 81 14.85 30.95 -8.15
N SER A 82 14.10 30.84 -9.22
CA SER A 82 13.90 31.88 -10.20
C SER A 82 12.51 32.45 -10.05
N ALA A 83 12.50 33.71 -9.63
CA ALA A 83 11.43 34.71 -9.71
C ALA A 83 9.97 34.19 -9.68
N GLY A 84 9.33 34.23 -8.51
CA GLY A 84 7.91 34.55 -8.42
C GLY A 84 6.90 33.39 -8.32
N VAL A 85 7.27 32.10 -8.45
CA VAL A 85 6.33 30.99 -8.29
C VAL A 85 6.48 30.33 -6.91
N LYS A 86 5.48 30.51 -6.05
CA LYS A 86 5.45 29.88 -4.71
C LYS A 86 5.47 28.36 -4.84
N ARG A 87 6.51 27.69 -4.32
CA ARG A 87 6.75 26.22 -4.34
C ARG A 87 5.55 25.37 -3.88
N GLN A 88 4.72 25.85 -2.97
CA GLN A 88 3.50 25.19 -2.49
C GLN A 88 2.38 25.06 -3.54
N GLY A 89 2.45 25.83 -4.64
CA GLY A 89 1.37 25.90 -5.62
C GLY A 89 1.25 24.71 -6.58
N ILE A 90 2.35 24.00 -6.93
CA ILE A 90 2.32 22.94 -7.95
C ILE A 90 1.83 21.63 -7.32
N ARG A 91 2.46 21.16 -6.26
CA ARG A 91 2.05 19.93 -5.55
C ARG A 91 0.62 20.03 -5.02
N GLY A 92 0.25 21.18 -4.42
CA GLY A 92 -1.11 21.40 -3.94
C GLY A 92 -2.17 21.41 -5.06
N ARG A 93 -1.81 21.93 -6.25
CA ARG A 93 -2.70 21.88 -7.42
C ARG A 93 -2.83 20.47 -7.99
N LEU A 94 -1.74 19.69 -8.02
CA LEU A 94 -1.76 18.30 -8.47
C LEU A 94 -2.55 17.41 -7.50
N ALA A 95 -2.38 17.61 -6.18
CA ALA A 95 -3.12 16.90 -5.15
C ALA A 95 -4.64 17.20 -5.17
N ALA A 96 -5.03 18.41 -5.63
CA ALA A 96 -6.42 18.80 -5.77
C ALA A 96 -7.05 18.42 -7.13
N MET A 97 -6.30 17.74 -8.02
CA MET A 97 -6.83 17.26 -9.29
C MET A 97 -7.63 15.98 -9.10
N GLU A 98 -8.76 15.90 -9.80
CA GLU A 98 -9.67 14.75 -9.74
C GLU A 98 -9.18 13.63 -10.66
N LEU A 99 -8.68 12.54 -10.04
CA LEU A 99 -8.27 11.30 -10.72
C LEU A 99 -9.42 10.30 -10.71
N ARG A 100 -9.60 9.58 -11.81
CA ARG A 100 -10.64 8.55 -11.89
C ARG A 100 -10.28 7.32 -11.07
N SER A 101 -11.26 6.84 -10.31
CA SER A 101 -11.24 5.62 -9.50
C SER A 101 -12.52 4.82 -9.74
N CYS A 102 -12.53 3.55 -9.38
CA CYS A 102 -13.69 2.68 -9.52
C CYS A 102 -14.25 2.31 -8.15
N ASN A 103 -15.56 2.49 -7.99
CA ASN A 103 -16.30 1.87 -6.92
C ASN A 103 -16.35 0.36 -7.18
N GLU A 104 -15.72 -0.44 -6.33
CA GLU A 104 -15.58 -1.88 -6.55
C GLU A 104 -16.93 -2.61 -6.43
N ASP A 105 -17.84 -2.10 -5.61
CA ASP A 105 -19.14 -2.72 -5.36
C ASP A 105 -20.13 -2.45 -6.51
N THR A 106 -20.27 -1.19 -6.93
CA THR A 106 -21.23 -0.80 -7.97
C THR A 106 -20.63 -0.85 -9.38
N GLY A 107 -19.31 -0.79 -9.51
CA GLY A 107 -18.61 -0.67 -10.78
C GLY A 107 -18.61 0.75 -11.36
N GLU A 108 -19.18 1.73 -10.67
CA GLU A 108 -19.21 3.13 -11.11
C GLU A 108 -17.84 3.78 -11.01
N ILE A 109 -17.50 4.61 -11.98
CA ILE A 109 -16.30 5.43 -11.96
C ILE A 109 -16.59 6.73 -11.21
N TYR A 110 -15.79 7.00 -10.20
CA TYR A 110 -15.87 8.22 -9.39
C TYR A 110 -14.50 8.92 -9.34
N HIS A 111 -14.41 10.05 -8.67
CA HIS A 111 -13.17 10.81 -8.56
C HIS A 111 -12.51 10.63 -7.18
N THR A 112 -11.18 10.53 -7.20
CA THR A 112 -10.31 10.50 -6.03
C THR A 112 -9.16 11.48 -6.19
N HIS A 113 -8.36 11.67 -5.14
CA HIS A 113 -7.22 12.58 -5.14
C HIS A 113 -5.91 11.84 -4.91
N ILE A 114 -4.83 12.39 -5.47
CA ILE A 114 -3.48 11.86 -5.28
C ILE A 114 -2.97 12.27 -3.91
N ARG A 115 -2.44 11.29 -3.17
CA ARG A 115 -1.72 11.51 -1.91
C ARG A 115 -0.23 11.60 -2.11
N ASP A 116 0.32 10.69 -2.93
CA ASP A 116 1.74 10.66 -3.25
C ASP A 116 2.02 9.97 -4.58
N VAL A 117 3.19 10.25 -5.16
CA VAL A 117 3.72 9.62 -6.37
C VAL A 117 5.12 9.16 -6.08
N THR A 118 5.42 7.87 -6.25
CA THR A 118 6.69 7.28 -5.86
C THR A 118 7.40 6.62 -7.03
N TYR A 119 8.75 6.65 -7.02
CA TYR A 119 9.59 5.88 -7.91
C TYR A 119 9.85 4.51 -7.29
N SER A 120 9.62 3.45 -8.04
CA SER A 120 9.67 2.06 -7.56
C SER A 120 10.85 1.25 -8.11
N GLY A 121 11.85 1.92 -8.69
CA GLY A 121 13.06 1.30 -9.26
C GLY A 121 12.89 0.79 -10.69
N ARG A 122 13.97 0.18 -11.25
CA ARG A 122 13.93 -0.51 -12.56
C ARG A 122 13.45 -1.94 -12.37
N LYS A 123 12.50 -2.34 -13.19
CA LYS A 123 11.90 -3.69 -13.13
C LYS A 123 11.62 -4.25 -14.51
N PRO A 124 11.61 -5.59 -14.65
CA PRO A 124 11.11 -6.24 -15.84
C PRO A 124 9.62 -5.95 -16.03
N LEU A 125 9.26 -5.42 -17.18
CA LEU A 125 7.89 -5.03 -17.51
C LEU A 125 7.33 -5.85 -18.66
N PHE A 126 6.01 -5.96 -18.65
CA PHE A 126 5.21 -6.69 -19.61
C PHE A 126 4.13 -5.79 -20.19
N ARG A 127 3.98 -5.80 -21.51
CA ARG A 127 2.88 -5.13 -22.20
C ARG A 127 1.70 -6.08 -22.31
N VAL A 128 0.58 -5.66 -21.76
CA VAL A 128 -0.71 -6.30 -21.93
C VAL A 128 -1.45 -5.58 -23.03
N ALA A 129 -1.89 -6.29 -24.08
CA ALA A 129 -2.75 -5.78 -25.10
C ALA A 129 -4.14 -6.42 -24.98
N LEU A 130 -5.19 -5.62 -25.09
CA LEU A 130 -6.59 -6.07 -25.08
C LEU A 130 -7.13 -6.21 -26.50
N ASP A 131 -8.23 -6.94 -26.66
CA ASP A 131 -8.92 -7.10 -27.94
C ASP A 131 -9.41 -5.76 -28.53
N THR A 132 -9.66 -4.77 -27.68
CA THR A 132 -10.00 -3.39 -28.07
C THR A 132 -8.81 -2.57 -28.59
N GLY A 133 -7.58 -3.10 -28.50
CA GLY A 133 -6.36 -2.42 -28.90
C GLY A 133 -5.72 -1.56 -27.81
N GLN A 134 -6.34 -1.42 -26.64
CA GLN A 134 -5.72 -0.73 -25.49
C GLN A 134 -4.59 -1.55 -24.92
N THR A 135 -3.57 -0.87 -24.40
CA THR A 135 -2.39 -1.50 -23.81
C THR A 135 -2.04 -0.89 -22.48
N LEU A 136 -1.49 -1.72 -21.56
CA LEU A 136 -0.88 -1.29 -20.30
C LEU A 136 0.50 -1.94 -20.20
N VAL A 137 1.48 -1.20 -19.68
CA VAL A 137 2.82 -1.73 -19.40
C VAL A 137 3.07 -1.69 -17.89
N CYS A 138 3.20 -2.88 -17.30
CA CYS A 138 3.35 -3.02 -15.85
C CYS A 138 4.22 -4.23 -15.48
N SER A 139 4.61 -4.33 -14.20
CA SER A 139 5.30 -5.51 -13.68
C SER A 139 4.33 -6.71 -13.62
N LYS A 140 4.87 -7.94 -13.63
CA LYS A 140 4.07 -9.16 -13.54
C LYS A 140 3.21 -9.24 -12.27
N ASP A 141 3.67 -8.60 -11.21
CA ASP A 141 3.01 -8.56 -9.90
C ASP A 141 1.96 -7.45 -9.79
N HIS A 142 1.82 -6.60 -10.83
CA HIS A 142 0.86 -5.51 -10.79
C HIS A 142 -0.57 -6.04 -10.73
N ARG A 143 -1.37 -5.48 -9.82
CA ARG A 143 -2.76 -5.92 -9.62
C ARG A 143 -3.72 -5.21 -10.55
N LEU A 144 -4.50 -6.01 -11.26
CA LEU A 144 -5.52 -5.60 -12.20
C LEU A 144 -6.86 -6.17 -11.74
N LEU A 145 -7.91 -5.39 -11.89
CA LEU A 145 -9.26 -5.85 -11.56
C LEU A 145 -9.77 -6.78 -12.66
N THR A 146 -10.12 -8.00 -12.28
CA THR A 146 -10.74 -9.03 -13.15
C THR A 146 -12.20 -9.28 -12.74
N ARG A 147 -12.94 -10.12 -13.49
CA ARG A 147 -14.30 -10.55 -13.06
C ARG A 147 -14.29 -11.29 -11.72
N GLU A 148 -13.18 -11.93 -11.39
CA GLU A 148 -13.00 -12.73 -10.16
C GLU A 148 -12.33 -11.91 -9.03
N GLY A 149 -12.27 -10.58 -9.16
CA GLY A 149 -11.62 -9.68 -8.22
C GLY A 149 -10.19 -9.30 -8.61
N TRP A 150 -9.42 -8.81 -7.65
CA TRP A 150 -8.06 -8.33 -7.85
C TRP A 150 -7.06 -9.48 -8.04
N ARG A 151 -6.36 -9.52 -9.19
CA ARG A 151 -5.31 -10.49 -9.49
C ARG A 151 -4.05 -9.81 -9.98
N THR A 152 -2.88 -10.40 -9.71
CA THR A 152 -1.63 -9.97 -10.37
C THR A 152 -1.74 -10.26 -11.87
N LEU A 153 -0.99 -9.54 -12.70
CA LEU A 153 -0.97 -9.78 -14.15
C LEU A 153 -0.67 -11.26 -14.45
N GLU A 154 0.40 -11.81 -13.85
CA GLU A 154 0.82 -13.21 -14.07
C GLU A 154 -0.30 -14.20 -13.74
N ASN A 155 -0.96 -14.03 -12.58
CA ASN A 155 -2.06 -14.92 -12.17
C ASN A 155 -3.32 -14.74 -13.02
N ALA A 156 -3.62 -13.50 -13.43
CA ALA A 156 -4.80 -13.23 -14.24
C ALA A 156 -4.70 -13.86 -15.64
N VAL A 157 -3.52 -13.82 -16.25
CA VAL A 157 -3.32 -14.39 -17.58
C VAL A 157 -2.97 -15.88 -17.56
N ALA A 158 -2.74 -16.46 -16.37
CA ALA A 158 -2.36 -17.86 -16.15
C ALA A 158 -1.13 -18.28 -17.00
N LEU A 159 -0.15 -17.40 -17.12
CA LEU A 159 1.10 -17.58 -17.86
C LEU A 159 2.27 -17.30 -16.93
N GLU A 160 3.33 -18.09 -17.04
CA GLU A 160 4.60 -17.80 -16.37
C GLU A 160 5.29 -16.65 -17.10
N LEU A 161 5.34 -15.48 -16.48
CA LEU A 161 5.94 -14.28 -17.04
C LEU A 161 7.40 -14.15 -16.66
N SER A 162 8.30 -14.33 -17.64
CA SER A 162 9.75 -14.25 -17.47
C SER A 162 10.39 -13.23 -18.40
N PRO A 163 11.52 -12.61 -18.00
CA PRO A 163 12.30 -11.75 -18.89
C PRO A 163 12.69 -12.47 -20.19
N GLY A 164 12.52 -11.76 -21.31
CA GLY A 164 12.85 -12.29 -22.64
C GLY A 164 11.79 -13.17 -23.31
N MET A 165 10.62 -13.39 -22.65
CA MET A 165 9.55 -14.14 -23.29
C MET A 165 9.01 -13.44 -24.55
N LEU A 166 8.68 -14.23 -25.56
CA LEU A 166 7.98 -13.74 -26.75
C LEU A 166 6.53 -13.43 -26.43
N ALA A 167 5.87 -12.64 -27.30
CA ALA A 167 4.45 -12.33 -27.15
C ALA A 167 3.61 -13.62 -27.09
N MET A 168 2.85 -13.77 -26.01
CA MET A 168 1.95 -14.91 -25.79
C MET A 168 0.49 -14.46 -25.87
N TRP A 169 -0.35 -15.28 -26.48
CA TRP A 169 -1.77 -15.03 -26.62
C TRP A 169 -2.52 -15.62 -25.43
N SER A 170 -3.31 -14.80 -24.74
CA SER A 170 -4.18 -15.25 -23.65
C SER A 170 -5.61 -14.78 -23.93
N ARG A 171 -6.56 -15.72 -24.04
CA ARG A 171 -7.99 -15.41 -24.19
C ARG A 171 -8.81 -15.72 -22.95
N THR A 172 -8.16 -16.14 -21.87
CA THR A 172 -8.82 -16.58 -20.62
C THR A 172 -8.97 -15.45 -19.61
N ALA A 173 -8.19 -14.36 -19.73
CA ALA A 173 -8.24 -13.25 -18.81
C ALA A 173 -9.05 -12.08 -19.37
N GLU A 174 -9.85 -11.45 -18.52
CA GLU A 174 -10.54 -10.19 -18.81
C GLU A 174 -10.19 -9.17 -17.74
N PHE A 175 -9.85 -7.94 -18.15
CA PHE A 175 -9.55 -6.84 -17.22
C PHE A 175 -10.65 -5.79 -17.22
N ALA A 176 -10.89 -5.23 -16.04
CA ALA A 176 -11.81 -4.13 -15.86
C ALA A 176 -11.23 -2.85 -16.43
N MET A 177 -11.98 -2.24 -17.32
CA MET A 177 -11.66 -1.01 -17.99
C MET A 177 -12.57 0.11 -17.53
N ASN A 178 -12.04 1.34 -17.51
CA ASN A 178 -12.86 2.52 -17.42
C ASN A 178 -13.83 2.55 -18.59
N GLY A 179 -15.13 2.54 -18.29
CA GLY A 179 -16.19 2.57 -19.29
C GLY A 179 -16.01 3.73 -20.26
N ILE A 180 -16.21 3.47 -21.54
CA ILE A 180 -16.39 4.53 -22.53
C ILE A 180 -17.62 5.32 -22.08
N GLU A 181 -17.57 6.67 -22.13
CA GLU A 181 -18.79 7.47 -21.99
C GLU A 181 -19.88 6.83 -22.84
N ALA A 182 -20.91 6.33 -22.16
CA ALA A 182 -21.93 5.53 -22.81
C ALA A 182 -22.38 6.20 -24.09
N TYR A 183 -22.05 5.55 -25.17
CA TYR A 183 -22.74 5.52 -26.41
C TYR A 183 -23.46 6.83 -26.80
N LYS A 184 -22.80 7.63 -27.59
CA LYS A 184 -23.48 8.42 -28.58
C LYS A 184 -23.84 7.46 -29.71
N ASP A 185 -24.90 6.68 -29.52
CA ASP A 185 -25.60 6.09 -30.64
C ASP A 185 -26.34 7.23 -31.35
N PRO A 186 -25.94 7.63 -32.56
CA PRO A 186 -26.61 8.72 -33.28
C PRO A 186 -28.07 8.41 -33.62
N PHE A 187 -28.49 7.14 -33.51
CA PHE A 187 -29.84 6.68 -33.85
C PHE A 187 -30.83 6.64 -32.67
N LEU A 188 -30.38 6.86 -31.43
CA LEU A 188 -31.26 6.85 -30.24
C LEU A 188 -31.61 8.24 -29.72
N LEU A 189 -31.18 9.33 -30.36
CA LEU A 189 -31.34 10.70 -29.83
C LEU A 189 -32.46 11.54 -30.46
N GLU A 190 -33.31 10.97 -31.32
CA GLU A 190 -34.55 11.65 -31.75
C GLU A 190 -35.67 11.30 -30.77
N GLY A 191 -35.82 12.07 -29.67
CA GLY A 191 -37.00 12.05 -28.80
C GLY A 191 -36.83 12.05 -27.29
N MET A 192 -35.64 12.09 -26.75
CA MET A 192 -35.40 12.15 -25.27
C MET A 192 -34.75 13.45 -24.82
N HIS A 193 -35.56 14.43 -24.49
CA HIS A 193 -35.16 15.58 -23.67
C HIS A 193 -35.18 15.13 -22.19
N ASP A 194 -34.03 15.01 -21.58
CA ASP A 194 -33.74 14.67 -20.16
C ASP A 194 -33.07 13.30 -19.96
N VAL A 195 -31.93 13.08 -20.60
CA VAL A 195 -31.02 12.02 -20.16
C VAL A 195 -29.95 12.69 -19.30
N ARG A 196 -30.02 12.47 -17.96
CA ARG A 196 -28.88 12.70 -17.07
C ARG A 196 -27.69 11.94 -17.65
N PRO A 197 -26.44 12.48 -17.64
CA PRO A 197 -25.29 11.74 -18.09
C PRO A 197 -25.26 10.40 -17.35
N SER A 198 -25.37 9.30 -18.09
CA SER A 198 -25.32 7.95 -17.53
C SER A 198 -23.97 7.79 -16.81
N ALA A 199 -24.02 7.26 -15.59
CA ALA A 199 -22.82 7.00 -14.80
C ALA A 199 -21.81 6.19 -15.65
N ILE A 200 -20.54 6.60 -15.66
CA ILE A 200 -19.48 5.83 -16.33
C ILE A 200 -19.28 4.57 -15.48
N VAL A 201 -19.49 3.40 -16.08
CA VAL A 201 -19.41 2.12 -15.39
C VAL A 201 -18.26 1.31 -15.96
N ARG A 202 -17.57 0.53 -15.13
CA ARG A 202 -16.54 -0.41 -15.57
C ARG A 202 -17.13 -1.46 -16.53
N HIS A 203 -16.34 -1.89 -17.50
CA HIS A 203 -16.64 -3.05 -18.34
C HIS A 203 -15.40 -3.96 -18.40
N PHE A 204 -15.58 -5.21 -18.80
CA PHE A 204 -14.48 -6.18 -18.86
C PHE A 204 -14.13 -6.46 -20.31
N VAL A 205 -12.83 -6.47 -20.61
CA VAL A 205 -12.28 -6.69 -21.95
C VAL A 205 -11.27 -7.82 -21.91
N ALA A 206 -11.36 -8.72 -22.88
CA ALA A 206 -10.47 -9.88 -22.98
C ALA A 206 -9.04 -9.46 -23.34
N VAL A 207 -8.08 -10.16 -22.75
CA VAL A 207 -6.65 -10.01 -23.06
C VAL A 207 -6.37 -10.66 -24.40
N LYS A 208 -5.71 -9.93 -25.29
CA LYS A 208 -5.25 -10.42 -26.59
C LYS A 208 -3.87 -11.05 -26.46
N SER A 209 -2.91 -10.32 -25.90
CA SER A 209 -1.53 -10.81 -25.76
C SER A 209 -0.80 -10.17 -24.59
N VAL A 210 0.24 -10.85 -24.12
CA VAL A 210 1.21 -10.34 -23.14
C VAL A 210 2.60 -10.57 -23.70
N GLU A 211 3.47 -9.55 -23.67
CA GLU A 211 4.85 -9.62 -24.14
C GLU A 211 5.81 -8.93 -23.18
N TYR A 212 7.03 -9.43 -23.06
CA TYR A 212 8.09 -8.76 -22.31
C TYR A 212 8.64 -7.55 -23.08
N VAL A 213 8.75 -6.40 -22.41
CA VAL A 213 9.18 -5.14 -23.06
C VAL A 213 10.49 -4.57 -22.48
N GLY A 214 11.23 -5.37 -21.74
CA GLY A 214 12.49 -4.97 -21.14
C GLY A 214 12.37 -4.46 -19.72
N GLU A 215 13.51 -4.10 -19.13
CA GLU A 215 13.56 -3.44 -17.82
C GLU A 215 13.45 -1.93 -17.99
N ARG A 216 12.52 -1.32 -17.24
CA ARG A 216 12.29 0.12 -17.28
C ARG A 216 12.08 0.69 -15.90
N ASP A 217 12.18 2.03 -15.80
CA ASP A 217 11.84 2.78 -14.61
C ASP A 217 10.36 2.66 -14.31
N THR A 218 10.04 2.32 -13.07
CA THR A 218 8.67 2.08 -12.63
C THR A 218 8.25 3.05 -11.53
N TYR A 219 6.96 3.31 -11.50
CA TYR A 219 6.34 4.25 -10.59
C TYR A 219 5.06 3.68 -10.00
N ASP A 220 4.69 4.21 -8.84
CA ASP A 220 3.42 3.91 -8.16
C ASP A 220 2.74 5.20 -7.72
N LEU A 221 1.42 5.14 -7.56
CA LEU A 221 0.57 6.26 -7.21
C LEU A 221 -0.24 5.92 -5.96
N GLU A 222 -0.12 6.74 -4.92
CA GLU A 222 -1.00 6.66 -3.78
C GLU A 222 -2.22 7.55 -3.95
N VAL A 223 -3.40 6.98 -3.79
CA VAL A 223 -4.68 7.71 -3.90
C VAL A 223 -5.49 7.64 -2.61
N GLU A 224 -6.43 8.57 -2.44
CA GLU A 224 -7.37 8.56 -1.32
C GLU A 224 -8.35 7.40 -1.42
N GLY A 225 -8.75 6.83 -0.25
CA GLY A 225 -9.73 5.74 -0.16
C GLY A 225 -11.14 6.15 -0.57
N PRO A 226 -12.11 5.24 -0.51
CA PRO A 226 -12.08 3.95 0.21
C PRO A 226 -11.46 2.78 -0.56
N TYR A 227 -11.51 2.74 -1.90
CA TYR A 227 -11.12 1.55 -2.67
C TYR A 227 -9.65 1.48 -3.06
N HIS A 228 -8.86 2.55 -2.87
CA HIS A 228 -7.42 2.58 -3.16
C HIS A 228 -7.03 2.08 -4.57
N ASN A 229 -7.87 2.33 -5.56
CA ASN A 229 -7.64 2.02 -6.96
C ASN A 229 -7.73 3.29 -7.82
N PHE A 230 -7.19 3.23 -9.02
CA PHE A 230 -7.26 4.32 -9.99
C PHE A 230 -7.23 3.82 -11.43
N VAL A 231 -7.54 4.71 -12.37
CA VAL A 231 -7.53 4.40 -13.80
C VAL A 231 -6.19 4.82 -14.42
N ALA A 232 -5.47 3.85 -15.00
CA ALA A 232 -4.20 4.01 -15.68
C ALA A 232 -4.28 3.37 -17.09
N ASP A 233 -4.00 4.12 -18.15
CA ASP A 233 -4.19 3.70 -19.56
C ASP A 233 -5.58 3.08 -19.85
N GLY A 234 -6.59 3.47 -19.05
CA GLY A 234 -7.94 2.94 -19.12
C GLY A 234 -8.19 1.70 -18.25
N PHE A 235 -7.17 1.02 -17.74
CA PHE A 235 -7.29 -0.12 -16.84
C PHE A 235 -7.57 0.34 -15.40
N ILE A 236 -8.33 -0.45 -14.65
CA ILE A 236 -8.52 -0.24 -13.21
C ILE A 236 -7.42 -1.01 -12.48
N VAL A 237 -6.54 -0.26 -11.79
CA VAL A 237 -5.34 -0.76 -11.10
C VAL A 237 -5.41 -0.45 -9.61
N HIS A 238 -4.79 -1.28 -8.78
CA HIS A 238 -4.86 -1.19 -7.32
C HIS A 238 -3.65 -0.50 -6.71
N ASN A 239 -3.93 0.30 -5.65
CA ASN A 239 -2.93 0.76 -4.68
C ASN A 239 -3.27 0.16 -3.31
N SER A 240 -2.33 -0.50 -2.61
CA SER A 240 -2.64 -1.15 -1.33
C SER A 240 -1.72 -0.73 -0.20
N ARG A 241 -2.32 -0.36 0.96
CA ARG A 241 -1.62 -0.07 2.21
C ARG A 241 -2.38 -0.55 3.43
N ASN A 242 -1.62 -1.09 4.41
CA ASN A 242 -2.06 -1.32 5.76
C ASN A 242 -1.00 -0.89 6.76
N SER A 243 -1.33 0.05 7.64
CA SER A 243 -0.46 0.46 8.74
C SER A 243 -1.27 0.96 9.94
N ALA A 244 -0.63 0.94 11.13
CA ALA A 244 -1.23 1.48 12.35
C ALA A 244 -1.62 2.95 12.18
N SER A 245 -2.84 3.30 12.56
CA SER A 245 -3.32 4.68 12.49
C SER A 245 -3.04 5.43 13.79
N SER A 246 -2.40 6.62 13.71
CA SER A 246 -2.26 7.54 14.84
C SER A 246 -3.61 7.97 15.43
N ARG A 247 -4.69 7.91 14.63
CA ARG A 247 -6.07 8.21 15.04
C ARG A 247 -6.64 7.25 16.10
N ALA A 248 -6.06 6.06 16.21
CA ALA A 248 -6.53 5.05 17.16
C ALA A 248 -6.18 5.40 18.62
N ILE A 249 -5.10 6.14 18.84
CA ILE A 249 -4.53 6.40 20.15
C ILE A 249 -5.09 7.72 20.72
N PRO A 250 -5.53 7.77 22.01
CA PRO A 250 -5.86 9.03 22.67
C PRO A 250 -4.67 9.98 22.70
N THR A 251 -4.89 11.27 22.37
CA THR A 251 -3.84 12.28 22.27
C THR A 251 -2.96 12.42 23.52
N PRO A 252 -3.51 12.45 24.77
CA PRO A 252 -2.68 12.53 25.96
C PRO A 252 -1.64 11.41 26.06
N LYS A 253 -2.05 10.16 25.74
CA LYS A 253 -1.12 9.01 25.71
C LYS A 253 -0.07 9.12 24.61
N LEU A 254 -0.42 9.77 23.50
CA LEU A 254 0.52 9.98 22.40
C LEU A 254 1.56 11.04 22.76
N ILE A 255 1.14 12.11 23.42
CA ILE A 255 2.03 13.17 23.95
C ILE A 255 3.01 12.57 24.95
N GLU A 256 2.53 11.79 25.93
CA GLU A 256 3.36 11.10 26.92
C GLU A 256 4.46 10.26 26.23
N ARG A 257 4.08 9.41 25.28
CA ARG A 257 5.02 8.57 24.53
C ARG A 257 6.07 9.37 23.77
N VAL A 258 5.67 10.45 23.10
CA VAL A 258 6.58 11.30 22.33
C VAL A 258 7.55 12.03 23.25
N GLN A 259 7.14 12.37 24.48
CA GLN A 259 7.99 13.01 25.47
C GLN A 259 8.97 12.03 26.13
N GLU A 260 8.49 10.83 26.51
CA GLU A 260 9.29 9.83 27.21
C GLU A 260 10.28 9.12 26.28
N ASP A 261 9.87 8.83 25.05
CA ASP A 261 10.63 7.98 24.12
C ASP A 261 10.39 8.42 22.65
N PRO A 262 10.90 9.60 22.25
CA PRO A 262 10.76 10.08 20.88
C PRO A 262 11.57 9.24 19.90
N ALA A 263 11.03 9.05 18.70
CA ALA A 263 11.79 8.53 17.58
C ALA A 263 12.79 9.61 17.10
N ILE A 264 14.06 9.24 17.06
CA ILE A 264 15.17 10.12 16.68
C ILE A 264 15.91 9.46 15.52
N PRO A 265 16.35 10.23 14.48
CA PRO A 265 17.23 9.71 13.44
C PRO A 265 18.47 9.02 14.00
N LEU A 266 18.82 7.86 13.44
CA LEU A 266 20.02 7.11 13.86
C LEU A 266 21.31 7.81 13.46
N GLU A 267 21.29 8.45 12.29
CA GLU A 267 22.45 9.14 11.73
C GLU A 267 22.07 10.52 11.22
N TRP A 268 22.96 11.48 11.39
CA TRP A 268 22.83 12.83 10.87
C TRP A 268 23.76 13.01 9.67
N GLY A 269 23.20 12.95 8.47
CA GLY A 269 23.96 13.08 7.24
C GLY A 269 24.14 14.51 6.77
N LYS A 270 25.25 14.80 6.09
CA LYS A 270 25.49 16.10 5.41
C LYS A 270 24.51 16.32 4.28
N ASN A 271 24.08 17.57 4.12
CA ASN A 271 23.20 17.96 3.03
C ASN A 271 23.95 17.91 1.68
N LYS A 272 23.66 16.89 0.87
CA LYS A 272 24.17 16.68 -0.49
C LYS A 272 23.01 16.46 -1.47
N ALA A 273 23.29 16.65 -2.75
CA ALA A 273 22.37 16.24 -3.81
C ALA A 273 22.27 14.68 -3.81
N GLY A 274 21.06 14.14 -3.95
CA GLY A 274 20.79 12.70 -3.94
C GLY A 274 19.77 12.31 -2.85
N MET A 275 19.35 11.04 -2.84
CA MET A 275 18.34 10.51 -1.91
C MET A 275 18.93 10.02 -0.58
N SER A 276 20.21 9.68 -0.55
CA SER A 276 20.91 9.21 0.65
C SER A 276 22.10 10.12 0.98
N ALA A 277 22.30 10.35 2.28
CA ALA A 277 23.48 11.00 2.78
C ALA A 277 24.66 10.01 2.75
N SER A 278 25.69 10.32 1.99
CA SER A 278 26.91 9.49 1.88
C SER A 278 27.99 9.84 2.91
N GLU A 279 27.77 10.86 3.71
CA GLU A 279 28.74 11.40 4.67
C GLU A 279 28.03 11.92 5.92
N ALA A 280 28.48 11.48 7.08
CA ALA A 280 27.92 11.93 8.36
C ALA A 280 28.34 13.37 8.70
N LEU A 281 27.51 14.05 9.52
CA LEU A 281 27.90 15.31 10.15
C LEU A 281 29.03 15.06 11.16
N PRO A 282 29.90 16.06 11.41
CA PRO A 282 30.78 16.06 12.57
C PRO A 282 29.98 15.92 13.87
N VAL A 283 30.60 15.33 14.91
CA VAL A 283 29.94 15.00 16.19
C VAL A 283 29.25 16.21 16.83
N ASP A 284 29.95 17.35 16.89
CA ASP A 284 29.41 18.60 17.45
C ASP A 284 28.16 19.10 16.70
N ARG A 285 28.14 18.95 15.39
CA ARG A 285 26.99 19.30 14.53
C ARG A 285 25.86 18.26 14.61
N ALA A 286 26.20 17.00 14.82
CA ALA A 286 25.21 15.93 15.04
C ALA A 286 24.48 16.14 16.38
N ASP A 287 25.21 16.53 17.43
CA ASP A 287 24.65 16.87 18.75
C ASP A 287 23.74 18.12 18.68
N GLU A 288 24.11 19.10 17.88
CA GLU A 288 23.28 20.28 17.63
C GLU A 288 21.99 19.88 16.87
N ALA A 289 22.09 19.06 15.82
CA ALA A 289 20.95 18.56 15.07
C ALA A 289 20.00 17.75 15.96
N HIS A 290 20.52 16.90 16.84
CA HIS A 290 19.75 16.16 17.84
C HIS A 290 18.96 17.10 18.75
N ARG A 291 19.61 18.16 19.30
CA ARG A 291 18.93 19.15 20.14
C ARG A 291 17.82 19.88 19.40
N VAL A 292 18.07 20.27 18.15
CA VAL A 292 17.04 20.93 17.29
C VAL A 292 15.87 20.01 17.02
N TRP A 293 16.12 18.69 16.79
CA TRP A 293 15.06 17.70 16.61
C TRP A 293 14.17 17.56 17.84
N LEU A 294 14.78 17.51 19.03
CA LEU A 294 14.04 17.44 20.28
C LEU A 294 13.28 18.74 20.59
N ALA A 295 13.83 19.90 20.25
CA ALA A 295 13.12 21.18 20.35
C ALA A 295 11.87 21.20 19.43
N ALA A 296 11.99 20.72 18.20
CA ALA A 296 10.86 20.59 17.29
C ALA A 296 9.78 19.62 17.82
N ARG A 297 10.20 18.52 18.52
CA ARG A 297 9.29 17.63 19.24
C ARG A 297 8.52 18.39 20.33
N ASP A 298 9.21 19.19 21.14
CA ASP A 298 8.59 19.94 22.24
C ASP A 298 7.61 21.01 21.73
N ASP A 299 7.95 21.66 20.62
CA ASP A 299 7.03 22.58 19.92
C ASP A 299 5.79 21.86 19.39
N ALA A 300 5.96 20.69 18.77
CA ALA A 300 4.84 19.88 18.30
C ALA A 300 3.92 19.45 19.45
N VAL A 301 4.49 19.06 20.59
CA VAL A 301 3.73 18.71 21.82
C VAL A 301 2.95 19.90 22.35
N ARG A 302 3.56 21.09 22.39
CA ARG A 302 2.90 22.32 22.83
C ARG A 302 1.70 22.61 21.94
N HIS A 303 1.88 22.64 20.62
CA HIS A 303 0.77 22.89 19.68
C HIS A 303 -0.28 21.80 19.69
N ALA A 304 0.08 20.54 19.94
CA ALA A 304 -0.90 19.47 20.11
C ALA A 304 -1.78 19.70 21.37
N ARG A 305 -1.22 20.25 22.45
CA ARG A 305 -1.98 20.65 23.65
C ARG A 305 -2.89 21.85 23.37
N ASP A 306 -2.37 22.87 22.68
CA ASP A 306 -3.18 24.04 22.29
C ASP A 306 -4.40 23.61 21.44
N LEU A 307 -4.21 22.72 20.49
CA LEU A 307 -5.32 22.17 19.68
C LEU A 307 -6.28 21.30 20.49
N LEU A 308 -5.78 20.59 21.49
CA LEU A 308 -6.61 19.80 22.39
C LEU A 308 -7.53 20.70 23.26
N GLU A 309 -7.01 21.82 23.75
CA GLU A 309 -7.79 22.84 24.47
C GLU A 309 -8.86 23.48 23.58
N LEU A 310 -8.56 23.65 22.28
CA LEU A 310 -9.55 24.09 21.28
C LEU A 310 -10.56 23.00 20.87
N ASN A 311 -10.52 21.82 21.53
CA ASN A 311 -11.37 20.68 21.24
C ASN A 311 -11.27 20.14 19.80
N VAL A 312 -10.09 20.26 19.17
CA VAL A 312 -9.84 19.66 17.87
C VAL A 312 -9.75 18.15 17.98
N HIS A 313 -10.38 17.43 17.05
CA HIS A 313 -10.42 15.99 17.09
C HIS A 313 -9.02 15.36 16.90
N LYS A 314 -8.75 14.28 17.62
CA LYS A 314 -7.46 13.57 17.58
C LYS A 314 -7.00 13.12 16.19
N GLN A 315 -7.91 13.03 15.22
CA GLN A 315 -7.62 12.66 13.85
C GLN A 315 -6.68 13.68 13.17
N GLU A 316 -6.83 14.96 13.49
CA GLU A 316 -6.02 16.06 12.96
C GLU A 316 -4.80 16.33 13.85
N LEU A 317 -5.04 16.53 15.13
CA LEU A 317 -3.96 17.00 16.01
C LEU A 317 -2.86 15.94 16.27
N ASN A 318 -3.18 14.64 16.27
CA ASN A 318 -2.17 13.59 16.39
C ASN A 318 -1.15 13.58 15.24
N ARG A 319 -1.49 14.20 14.09
CA ARG A 319 -0.58 14.33 12.94
C ARG A 319 0.67 15.15 13.25
N LEU A 320 0.57 16.12 14.16
CA LEU A 320 1.73 16.93 14.59
C LEU A 320 2.81 16.08 15.28
N LEU A 321 2.41 14.99 15.93
CA LEU A 321 3.29 14.14 16.71
C LEU A 321 3.90 12.98 15.90
N GLU A 322 3.40 12.72 14.69
CA GLU A 322 3.80 11.57 13.87
C GLU A 322 5.31 11.46 13.58
N PRO A 323 6.05 12.57 13.32
CA PRO A 323 7.48 12.49 13.08
C PRO A 323 8.30 11.95 14.26
N PHE A 324 7.75 12.03 15.45
CA PHE A 324 8.44 11.65 16.71
C PHE A 324 7.95 10.33 17.29
N LEU A 325 7.09 9.60 16.57
CA LEU A 325 6.51 8.35 17.03
C LEU A 325 7.28 7.14 16.56
N TRP A 326 7.32 6.13 17.41
CA TRP A 326 7.56 4.75 17.02
C TRP A 326 6.32 4.14 16.40
N HIS A 327 6.51 3.29 15.42
CA HIS A 327 5.46 2.64 14.68
C HIS A 327 5.67 1.13 14.65
N THR A 328 4.66 0.38 15.08
CA THR A 328 4.68 -1.08 15.05
C THR A 328 3.75 -1.59 13.95
N VAL A 329 4.25 -2.51 13.14
CA VAL A 329 3.51 -3.15 12.05
C VAL A 329 3.58 -4.66 12.16
N ILE A 330 2.57 -5.36 11.65
CA ILE A 330 2.65 -6.77 11.30
C ILE A 330 2.91 -6.88 9.81
N VAL A 331 3.86 -7.73 9.46
CA VAL A 331 4.22 -8.02 8.07
C VAL A 331 4.22 -9.53 7.88
N SER A 332 3.45 -10.02 6.91
CA SER A 332 3.47 -11.42 6.47
C SER A 332 3.88 -11.49 5.01
N ALA A 333 4.80 -12.38 4.68
CA ALA A 333 5.24 -12.59 3.30
C ALA A 333 5.84 -14.00 3.10
N THR A 334 5.84 -14.44 1.84
CA THR A 334 6.51 -15.64 1.36
C THR A 334 7.83 -15.34 0.66
N GLU A 335 8.02 -14.10 0.20
CA GLU A 335 9.19 -13.66 -0.59
C GLU A 335 9.90 -12.51 0.14
N TRP A 336 11.02 -12.81 0.80
CA TRP A 336 11.79 -11.87 1.60
C TRP A 336 13.12 -11.44 0.98
N GLU A 337 13.62 -12.20 0.00
CA GLU A 337 14.99 -12.04 -0.51
C GLU A 337 15.23 -10.65 -1.10
N ASN A 338 14.32 -10.16 -1.95
CA ASN A 338 14.43 -8.83 -2.54
C ASN A 338 14.37 -7.72 -1.48
N PHE A 339 13.51 -7.87 -0.47
CA PHE A 339 13.43 -6.91 0.63
C PHE A 339 14.76 -6.82 1.37
N PHE A 340 15.33 -7.95 1.79
CA PHE A 340 16.59 -7.97 2.52
C PHE A 340 17.78 -7.54 1.68
N SER A 341 17.83 -7.91 0.39
CA SER A 341 18.85 -7.45 -0.54
C SER A 341 18.91 -5.92 -0.62
N LEU A 342 17.76 -5.27 -0.72
CA LEU A 342 17.68 -3.82 -0.86
C LEU A 342 17.82 -3.07 0.48
N ARG A 343 17.22 -3.59 1.56
CA ARG A 343 17.09 -2.83 2.81
C ARG A 343 18.16 -3.16 3.85
N CYS A 344 18.85 -4.29 3.71
CA CYS A 344 20.06 -4.55 4.48
C CYS A 344 21.32 -3.97 3.82
N ALA A 345 21.23 -3.44 2.62
CA ALA A 345 22.36 -2.86 1.89
C ALA A 345 22.92 -1.61 2.61
N PRO A 346 24.25 -1.35 2.54
CA PRO A 346 24.88 -0.21 3.23
C PRO A 346 24.35 1.17 2.80
N ASN A 347 23.82 1.28 1.60
CA ASN A 347 23.26 2.51 1.04
C ASN A 347 21.75 2.69 1.33
N ALA A 348 21.14 1.75 2.05
CA ALA A 348 19.76 1.91 2.52
C ALA A 348 19.72 2.98 3.62
N GLN A 349 18.58 3.67 3.75
CA GLN A 349 18.39 4.64 4.84
C GLN A 349 18.61 3.96 6.20
N PRO A 350 19.37 4.56 7.11
CA PRO A 350 19.83 3.92 8.36
C PRO A 350 18.70 3.29 9.18
N GLU A 351 17.57 3.97 9.29
CA GLU A 351 16.41 3.52 10.08
C GLU A 351 15.74 2.28 9.49
N ILE A 352 15.58 2.24 8.16
CA ILE A 352 15.02 1.06 7.50
C ILE A 352 16.01 -0.09 7.53
N ARG A 353 17.30 0.21 7.34
CA ARG A 353 18.36 -0.79 7.42
C ARG A 353 18.40 -1.45 8.78
N ALA A 354 18.31 -0.66 9.86
CA ALA A 354 18.27 -1.19 11.23
C ALA A 354 17.07 -2.14 11.43
N ALA A 355 15.89 -1.74 11.00
CA ALA A 355 14.71 -2.59 11.07
C ALA A 355 14.87 -3.88 10.23
N ALA A 356 15.37 -3.77 9.00
CA ALA A 356 15.54 -4.91 8.10
C ALA A 356 16.60 -5.91 8.61
N LEU A 357 17.68 -5.43 9.20
CA LEU A 357 18.71 -6.29 9.82
C LEU A 357 18.12 -7.09 10.98
N LEU A 358 17.35 -6.46 11.87
CA LEU A 358 16.67 -7.14 12.97
C LEU A 358 15.61 -8.13 12.48
N MET A 359 14.89 -7.80 11.41
CA MET A 359 13.94 -8.73 10.80
C MET A 359 14.65 -9.98 10.24
N ARG A 360 15.78 -9.78 9.55
CA ARG A 360 16.57 -10.89 9.01
C ARG A 360 17.13 -11.75 10.15
N GLU A 361 17.71 -11.14 11.17
CA GLU A 361 18.22 -11.87 12.34
C GLU A 361 17.12 -12.69 13.03
N ALA A 362 15.93 -12.11 13.23
CA ALA A 362 14.80 -12.82 13.80
C ALA A 362 14.32 -14.00 12.93
N MET A 363 14.34 -13.83 11.61
CA MET A 363 13.97 -14.90 10.67
C MET A 363 15.02 -16.01 10.57
N ASP A 364 16.31 -15.65 10.63
CA ASP A 364 17.41 -16.61 10.57
C ASP A 364 17.46 -17.46 11.85
N ALA A 365 17.04 -16.90 12.98
CA ALA A 365 16.92 -17.61 14.26
C ALA A 365 15.63 -18.44 14.38
N SER A 366 14.67 -18.28 13.49
CA SER A 366 13.37 -18.95 13.53
C SER A 366 13.39 -20.28 12.75
N VAL A 367 12.80 -21.30 13.36
CA VAL A 367 12.57 -22.60 12.70
C VAL A 367 11.09 -22.71 12.31
N PRO A 368 10.77 -22.72 11.01
CA PRO A 368 9.38 -22.75 10.58
C PRO A 368 8.73 -24.11 10.90
N ALA A 369 7.53 -24.07 11.46
CA ALA A 369 6.72 -25.28 11.65
C ALA A 369 6.11 -25.72 10.33
N ARG A 370 6.16 -27.02 10.04
CA ARG A 370 5.49 -27.56 8.86
C ARG A 370 3.98 -27.60 9.10
N LEU A 371 3.23 -27.10 8.14
CA LEU A 371 1.78 -27.18 8.08
C LEU A 371 1.35 -28.03 6.90
N ASP A 372 0.40 -28.95 7.12
CA ASP A 372 -0.20 -29.73 6.06
C ASP A 372 -1.41 -29.00 5.43
N TYR A 373 -1.94 -29.54 4.33
CA TYR A 373 -3.14 -28.98 3.69
C TYR A 373 -4.34 -28.98 4.64
N GLY A 374 -5.02 -27.85 4.74
CA GLY A 374 -6.15 -27.67 5.66
C GLY A 374 -5.74 -27.14 7.04
N GLU A 375 -4.46 -27.17 7.40
CA GLU A 375 -3.96 -26.46 8.57
C GLU A 375 -3.75 -24.98 8.27
N TRP A 376 -3.68 -24.16 9.32
CA TRP A 376 -3.68 -22.71 9.15
C TRP A 376 -2.54 -22.03 9.89
N HIS A 377 -1.86 -21.13 9.21
CA HIS A 377 -0.97 -20.14 9.76
C HIS A 377 -1.80 -19.07 10.47
N THR A 378 -1.80 -19.10 11.80
CA THR A 378 -2.65 -18.27 12.68
C THR A 378 -1.77 -17.49 13.66
N PRO A 379 -1.14 -16.38 13.25
CA PRO A 379 -0.26 -15.60 14.12
C PRO A 379 -1.00 -15.04 15.34
N LEU A 380 -0.23 -14.75 16.41
CA LEU A 380 -0.73 -14.17 17.68
C LEU A 380 -1.62 -15.10 18.54
N LEU A 381 -1.81 -16.34 18.14
CA LEU A 381 -2.36 -17.35 19.05
C LEU A 381 -1.31 -17.82 20.04
N GLN A 382 -1.75 -18.21 21.22
CA GLN A 382 -0.89 -18.75 22.26
C GLN A 382 -0.98 -20.28 22.29
N ALA A 383 0.00 -20.94 22.89
CA ALA A 383 0.07 -22.41 22.91
C ALA A 383 -1.15 -23.06 23.58
N ASP A 384 -1.71 -22.44 24.62
CA ASP A 384 -2.90 -22.92 25.33
C ASP A 384 -4.21 -22.76 24.53
N GLU A 385 -4.20 -21.94 23.46
CA GLU A 385 -5.34 -21.73 22.56
C GLU A 385 -5.36 -22.72 21.38
N SER A 386 -4.37 -23.60 21.29
CA SER A 386 -4.31 -24.64 20.25
C SER A 386 -5.48 -25.65 20.32
N ALA A 387 -6.08 -25.81 21.50
CA ALA A 387 -7.24 -26.67 21.72
C ALA A 387 -8.58 -26.08 21.27
N LEU A 388 -8.62 -24.78 20.93
CA LEU A 388 -9.81 -24.13 20.38
C LEU A 388 -10.16 -24.70 19.00
N ASP A 389 -11.45 -24.66 18.67
CA ASP A 389 -11.93 -24.97 17.34
C ASP A 389 -11.18 -24.16 16.27
N LEU A 390 -10.90 -24.80 15.13
CA LEU A 390 -10.10 -24.20 14.06
C LEU A 390 -10.69 -22.87 13.58
N GLU A 391 -12.01 -22.80 13.45
CA GLU A 391 -12.67 -21.58 12.98
C GLU A 391 -12.53 -20.45 14.02
N VAL A 392 -12.64 -20.75 15.32
CA VAL A 392 -12.39 -19.81 16.40
C VAL A 392 -10.94 -19.30 16.36
N ARG A 393 -9.96 -20.19 16.20
CA ARG A 393 -8.55 -19.84 16.11
C ARG A 393 -8.27 -18.87 14.97
N ARG A 394 -8.83 -19.14 13.79
CA ARG A 394 -8.68 -18.27 12.59
C ARG A 394 -9.23 -16.86 12.84
N ARG A 395 -10.44 -16.76 13.40
CA ARG A 395 -11.12 -15.51 13.70
C ARG A 395 -10.38 -14.71 14.77
N VAL A 396 -9.97 -15.34 15.84
CA VAL A 396 -9.19 -14.72 16.91
C VAL A 396 -7.85 -14.20 16.39
N SER A 397 -7.12 -15.00 15.61
CA SER A 397 -5.88 -14.60 14.99
C SER A 397 -6.04 -13.36 14.11
N ALA A 398 -7.04 -13.33 13.23
CA ALA A 398 -7.32 -12.19 12.36
C ALA A 398 -7.65 -10.92 13.18
N ALA A 399 -8.51 -11.04 14.19
CA ALA A 399 -8.85 -9.92 15.08
C ALA A 399 -7.61 -9.37 15.82
N ARG A 400 -6.73 -10.25 16.31
CA ARG A 400 -5.50 -9.84 16.99
C ARG A 400 -4.51 -9.15 16.06
N CYS A 401 -4.44 -9.54 14.78
CA CYS A 401 -3.65 -8.84 13.78
C CYS A 401 -4.11 -7.38 13.61
N ALA A 402 -5.40 -7.09 13.73
CA ALA A 402 -5.93 -5.73 13.73
C ALA A 402 -5.53 -4.93 14.98
N ARG A 403 -5.40 -5.57 16.13
CA ARG A 403 -5.10 -4.91 17.42
C ARG A 403 -3.67 -4.40 17.55
N VAL A 404 -2.73 -4.87 16.76
CA VAL A 404 -1.34 -4.37 16.78
C VAL A 404 -1.28 -2.86 16.63
N SER A 405 -2.21 -2.31 15.86
CA SER A 405 -2.37 -0.86 15.69
C SER A 405 -2.77 -0.11 16.95
N TYR A 406 -3.41 -0.77 17.90
CA TYR A 406 -3.93 -0.16 19.13
C TYR A 406 -2.99 -0.29 20.33
N LEU A 407 -1.84 -0.96 20.19
CA LEU A 407 -0.87 -1.21 21.28
C LEU A 407 -1.49 -1.85 22.52
N THR A 408 -2.60 -2.56 22.36
CA THR A 408 -3.30 -3.26 23.44
C THR A 408 -2.87 -4.73 23.56
N HIS A 409 -1.67 -5.07 23.04
CA HIS A 409 -1.12 -6.42 23.13
C HIS A 409 -0.69 -6.85 24.54
N GLU A 410 -0.78 -5.96 25.52
CA GLU A 410 -0.47 -6.29 26.90
C GLU A 410 -1.56 -7.20 27.50
N GLY A 411 -1.53 -8.45 27.08
CA GLY A 411 -1.97 -9.56 27.91
C GLY A 411 -3.48 -9.79 28.09
N LYS A 412 -4.39 -8.98 27.57
CA LYS A 412 -5.81 -9.24 27.67
C LYS A 412 -6.28 -10.18 26.59
N ARG A 413 -6.37 -11.46 26.93
CA ARG A 413 -6.87 -12.54 26.07
C ARG A 413 -8.37 -12.73 26.34
N GLU A 414 -9.20 -11.96 25.69
CA GLU A 414 -10.65 -12.07 25.78
C GLU A 414 -11.18 -12.56 24.44
N ILE A 415 -11.34 -13.87 24.30
CA ILE A 415 -11.75 -14.55 23.05
C ILE A 415 -13.07 -13.96 22.54
N GLU A 416 -14.05 -13.71 23.42
CA GLU A 416 -15.32 -13.12 23.05
C GLU A 416 -15.13 -11.75 22.38
N ARG A 417 -14.29 -10.90 22.94
CA ARG A 417 -13.98 -9.58 22.35
C ARG A 417 -13.18 -9.68 21.05
N ASP A 418 -12.35 -10.70 20.90
CA ASP A 418 -11.67 -10.97 19.64
C ASP A 418 -12.67 -11.37 18.55
N LEU A 419 -13.65 -12.21 18.89
CA LEU A 419 -14.72 -12.61 17.97
C LEU A 419 -15.64 -11.44 17.62
N GLU A 420 -16.02 -10.59 18.57
CA GLU A 420 -16.78 -9.36 18.31
C GLU A 420 -16.01 -8.42 17.36
N LEU A 421 -14.70 -8.26 17.59
CA LEU A 421 -13.85 -7.46 16.72
C LEU A 421 -13.77 -8.04 15.31
N TYR A 422 -13.63 -9.37 15.18
CA TYR A 422 -13.64 -10.08 13.91
C TYR A 422 -14.93 -9.78 13.11
N GLU A 423 -16.11 -9.92 13.74
CA GLU A 423 -17.38 -9.68 13.05
C GLU A 423 -17.53 -8.22 12.61
N ARG A 424 -17.07 -7.27 13.42
CA ARG A 424 -17.03 -5.85 13.04
C ARG A 424 -16.09 -5.58 11.87
N LEU A 425 -14.86 -6.13 11.89
CA LEU A 425 -13.91 -5.98 10.79
C LEU A 425 -14.46 -6.58 9.49
N ARG A 426 -15.16 -7.69 9.58
CA ARG A 426 -15.83 -8.34 8.46
C ARG A 426 -16.95 -7.49 7.89
N SER A 427 -17.86 -7.01 8.74
CA SER A 427 -19.01 -6.19 8.35
C SER A 427 -18.57 -4.85 7.75
N ASP A 428 -17.56 -4.22 8.34
CA ASP A 428 -17.00 -2.94 7.88
C ASP A 428 -16.02 -3.12 6.68
N ARG A 429 -15.83 -4.37 6.19
CA ARG A 429 -14.91 -4.73 5.12
C ARG A 429 -13.48 -4.24 5.33
N HIS A 430 -13.01 -4.22 6.57
CA HIS A 430 -11.62 -3.99 6.92
C HIS A 430 -10.78 -5.25 6.69
N LEU A 431 -10.50 -5.57 5.44
CA LEU A 431 -10.00 -6.88 5.00
C LEU A 431 -8.53 -7.15 5.30
N SER A 432 -7.75 -6.14 5.65
CA SER A 432 -6.31 -6.28 5.83
C SER A 432 -5.84 -7.24 6.93
N PRO A 433 -6.52 -7.35 8.09
CA PRO A 433 -6.10 -8.31 9.10
C PRO A 433 -6.23 -9.77 8.67
N PHE A 434 -7.16 -10.04 7.75
CA PHE A 434 -7.39 -11.37 7.18
C PHE A 434 -6.30 -11.81 6.21
N GLU A 435 -5.42 -10.90 5.78
CA GLU A 435 -4.26 -11.23 4.94
C GLU A 435 -3.16 -11.98 5.69
N HIS A 436 -3.11 -11.88 7.02
CA HIS A 436 -2.08 -12.51 7.84
C HIS A 436 -2.39 -13.96 8.21
N VAL A 437 -3.64 -14.38 8.04
CA VAL A 437 -4.12 -15.74 8.33
C VAL A 437 -4.23 -16.51 7.01
N ALA A 438 -3.54 -17.65 6.88
CA ALA A 438 -3.45 -18.36 5.60
C ALA A 438 -3.34 -19.87 5.77
N THR A 439 -3.69 -20.62 4.73
CA THR A 439 -3.53 -22.09 4.64
C THR A 439 -2.69 -22.45 3.42
N PRO A 440 -1.91 -23.57 3.45
CA PRO A 440 -1.18 -24.03 2.27
C PRO A 440 -2.08 -24.24 1.06
N ALA A 441 -1.69 -23.70 -0.09
CA ALA A 441 -2.30 -23.98 -1.39
C ALA A 441 -1.76 -25.31 -1.95
N GLN A 442 -2.56 -25.97 -2.81
CA GLN A 442 -2.13 -27.21 -3.46
C GLN A 442 -1.13 -27.00 -4.60
N ASP A 443 -0.88 -25.76 -4.97
CA ASP A 443 0.08 -25.35 -6.00
C ASP A 443 1.10 -24.35 -5.42
N ALA A 444 2.14 -24.08 -6.19
CA ALA A 444 3.17 -23.09 -5.84
C ALA A 444 2.92 -21.72 -6.46
N ALA A 445 1.72 -21.47 -7.02
CA ALA A 445 1.37 -20.21 -7.63
C ALA A 445 1.17 -19.10 -6.60
N PHE A 446 1.18 -17.86 -7.06
CA PHE A 446 0.79 -16.72 -6.23
C PHE A 446 -0.72 -16.65 -6.06
N HIS A 447 -1.17 -16.65 -4.82
CA HIS A 447 -2.55 -16.38 -4.42
C HIS A 447 -2.58 -15.04 -3.69
N ALA A 448 -3.02 -14.00 -4.36
CA ALA A 448 -2.89 -12.62 -3.91
C ALA A 448 -1.40 -12.23 -3.64
N ASN A 449 -1.01 -12.06 -2.37
CA ASN A 449 0.36 -11.63 -2.01
C ASN A 449 1.29 -12.81 -1.66
N PHE A 450 0.76 -14.02 -1.53
CA PHE A 450 1.52 -15.17 -1.04
C PHE A 450 1.68 -16.22 -2.13
N ARG A 451 2.89 -16.73 -2.27
CA ARG A 451 3.18 -17.87 -3.12
C ARG A 451 2.87 -19.15 -2.35
N GLY A 452 2.04 -20.04 -2.93
CA GLY A 452 1.71 -21.34 -2.36
C GLY A 452 0.89 -21.29 -1.06
N TRP A 453 0.19 -20.18 -0.77
CA TRP A 453 -0.66 -20.00 0.40
C TRP A 453 -1.94 -19.22 0.06
N LEU A 454 -3.08 -19.67 0.59
CA LEU A 454 -4.38 -19.05 0.45
C LEU A 454 -4.70 -18.20 1.69
N GLN A 455 -4.87 -16.90 1.52
CA GLN A 455 -5.22 -15.98 2.60
C GLN A 455 -6.70 -16.13 2.99
N MET A 456 -7.02 -16.03 4.28
CA MET A 456 -8.40 -16.00 4.81
C MET A 456 -9.23 -14.87 4.21
N ARG A 457 -8.58 -13.76 3.82
CA ARG A 457 -9.22 -12.64 3.12
C ARG A 457 -10.07 -13.11 1.93
N ARG A 458 -9.64 -14.11 1.18
CA ARG A 458 -10.37 -14.65 0.02
C ARG A 458 -11.76 -15.18 0.39
N GLU A 459 -11.89 -15.82 1.55
CA GLU A 459 -13.17 -16.34 2.03
C GLU A 459 -14.11 -15.21 2.43
N VAL A 460 -13.57 -14.14 3.04
CA VAL A 460 -14.36 -12.98 3.49
C VAL A 460 -14.78 -12.08 2.33
N GLU A 461 -13.99 -11.98 1.26
CA GLU A 461 -14.32 -11.22 0.05
C GLU A 461 -15.40 -11.89 -0.81
N GLY A 462 -15.47 -13.22 -0.79
CA GLY A 462 -16.43 -14.02 -1.58
C GLY A 462 -17.74 -14.32 -0.84
N ALA A 463 -17.90 -13.85 0.39
CA ALA A 463 -19.08 -14.11 1.22
C ALA A 463 -20.14 -13.00 1.13
#